data_9d3beb980cc665664aac62d826acaa4e
#
_entry.id   9d3beb980cc665664aac62d826acaa4e
#
_cell.length_a   1.000
_cell.length_b   1.000
_cell.length_c   1.000
_cell.angle_alpha   90.00
_cell.angle_beta   90.00
_cell.angle_gamma   90.00
#
_symmetry.space_group_name_H-M   'P 1'
#
loop_
_entity.id
_entity.type
_entity.pdbx_description
1 polymer ?
#
loop_
_entity_poly.entity_id
_entity_poly.type
_entity_poly.pdbx_seq_one_letter_code
_entity_poly.pdbx_strand_id
1 'polypeptide(L)'
;SLSRAGYYPKFFSLTGKRQTPWVALVVGAVIGFIALVVLDLLSKADAAGAGAVAGAIILNIAVWGAVLAYLLQMVSFVILRKKFPNAKRPYKSPWGIPGAVVAAIISALIFLGFLLNAAFQPAIIAIAIVYALILLGFALYGRHRLVLSPEEEYALSGGMHGDPETEGYDAMEGEVFGDKK
;
A
#
# COMPACT_ATOMS: atom_id res chain seq x y z
N SER A 1 -2.82 -3.10 9.76
CA SER A 1 -1.91 -1.97 10.01
C SER A 1 -2.45 -0.66 9.44
N LEU A 2 -2.69 -0.54 8.13
CA LEU A 2 -3.12 0.71 7.48
C LEU A 2 -4.41 1.33 8.07
N SER A 3 -5.37 0.52 8.52
CA SER A 3 -6.59 1.02 9.16
C SER A 3 -6.31 1.60 10.56
N ARG A 4 -5.31 1.07 11.27
CA ARG A 4 -4.86 1.60 12.57
C ARG A 4 -4.16 2.94 12.40
N ALA A 5 -3.39 3.11 11.34
CA ALA A 5 -2.72 4.36 11.00
C ALA A 5 -3.66 5.44 10.40
N GLY A 6 -4.97 5.19 10.33
CA GLY A 6 -5.96 6.17 9.89
C GLY A 6 -6.18 6.24 8.36
N TYR A 7 -5.46 5.44 7.56
CA TYR A 7 -5.65 5.42 6.09
C TYR A 7 -7.01 4.85 5.68
N TYR A 8 -7.57 3.95 6.48
CA TYR A 8 -8.88 3.31 6.26
C TYR A 8 -9.77 3.45 7.49
N PRO A 9 -11.10 3.33 7.33
CA PRO A 9 -12.02 3.35 8.46
C PRO A 9 -11.65 2.32 9.52
N LYS A 10 -11.80 2.66 10.81
CA LYS A 10 -11.40 1.85 11.95
C LYS A 10 -12.02 0.44 11.98
N PHE A 11 -13.20 0.24 11.39
CA PHE A 11 -13.85 -1.08 11.37
C PHE A 11 -13.07 -2.16 10.61
N PHE A 12 -12.19 -1.78 9.66
CA PHE A 12 -11.29 -2.72 8.99
C PHE A 12 -10.19 -3.28 9.89
N SER A 13 -9.92 -2.62 11.03
CA SER A 13 -8.93 -3.09 12.00
C SER A 13 -9.50 -4.09 13.01
N LEU A 14 -10.82 -4.32 13.02
CA LEU A 14 -11.45 -5.25 13.93
C LEU A 14 -10.88 -6.65 13.76
N THR A 15 -10.28 -7.14 14.82
CA THR A 15 -9.70 -8.48 14.88
C THR A 15 -10.63 -9.43 15.62
N GLY A 16 -10.77 -10.67 15.14
CA GLY A 16 -11.50 -11.71 15.83
C GLY A 16 -10.72 -12.28 17.01
N LYS A 17 -11.29 -13.25 17.73
CA LYS A 17 -10.64 -13.97 18.86
C LYS A 17 -9.25 -14.55 18.52
N ARG A 18 -8.98 -14.81 17.24
CA ARG A 18 -7.69 -15.33 16.72
C ARG A 18 -6.75 -14.22 16.21
N GLN A 19 -7.01 -12.95 16.58
CA GLN A 19 -6.23 -11.77 16.14
C GLN A 19 -6.14 -11.60 14.60
N THR A 20 -7.07 -12.19 13.85
CA THR A 20 -7.16 -12.02 12.40
C THR A 20 -8.13 -10.90 12.05
N PRO A 21 -7.83 -10.01 11.09
CA PRO A 21 -8.71 -8.93 10.64
C PRO A 21 -9.80 -9.50 9.71
N TRP A 22 -10.76 -10.21 10.29
CA TRP A 22 -11.79 -10.95 9.55
C TRP A 22 -12.66 -10.04 8.66
N VAL A 23 -12.95 -8.80 9.12
CA VAL A 23 -13.74 -7.83 8.34
C VAL A 23 -13.01 -7.48 7.03
N ALA A 24 -11.70 -7.21 7.10
CA ALA A 24 -10.91 -6.91 5.91
C ALA A 24 -10.85 -8.11 4.95
N LEU A 25 -10.73 -9.32 5.48
CA LEU A 25 -10.71 -10.56 4.68
C LEU A 25 -12.05 -10.79 3.98
N VAL A 26 -13.17 -10.65 4.70
CA VAL A 26 -14.51 -10.84 4.12
C VAL A 26 -14.80 -9.78 3.05
N VAL A 27 -14.51 -8.50 3.34
CA VAL A 27 -14.71 -7.43 2.35
C VAL A 27 -13.84 -7.64 1.12
N GLY A 28 -12.57 -8.03 1.29
CA GLY A 28 -11.70 -8.37 0.17
C GLY A 28 -12.21 -9.54 -0.66
N ALA A 29 -12.71 -10.62 -0.01
CA ALA A 29 -13.30 -11.77 -0.68
C ALA A 29 -14.57 -11.40 -1.44
N VAL A 30 -15.45 -10.58 -0.87
CA VAL A 30 -16.70 -10.11 -1.51
C VAL A 30 -16.38 -9.26 -2.73
N ILE A 31 -15.44 -8.30 -2.62
CA ILE A 31 -15.00 -7.48 -3.77
C ILE A 31 -14.42 -8.36 -4.88
N GLY A 32 -13.55 -9.31 -4.54
CA GLY A 32 -12.97 -10.25 -5.49
C GLY A 32 -14.04 -11.13 -6.17
N PHE A 33 -15.03 -11.61 -5.42
CA PHE A 33 -16.13 -12.38 -5.96
C PHE A 33 -17.01 -11.56 -6.92
N ILE A 34 -17.36 -10.32 -6.54
CA ILE A 34 -18.11 -9.41 -7.42
C ILE A 34 -17.33 -9.17 -8.71
N ALA A 35 -16.02 -8.93 -8.64
CA ALA A 35 -15.18 -8.75 -9.82
C ALA A 35 -15.22 -9.98 -10.74
N LEU A 36 -15.14 -11.20 -10.19
CA LEU A 36 -15.26 -12.44 -10.95
C LEU A 36 -16.62 -12.58 -11.64
N VAL A 37 -17.71 -12.28 -10.93
CA VAL A 37 -19.07 -12.32 -11.50
C VAL A 37 -19.22 -11.32 -12.63
N VAL A 38 -18.72 -10.10 -12.45
CA VAL A 38 -18.75 -9.07 -13.50
C VAL A 38 -17.95 -9.51 -14.73
N LEU A 39 -16.77 -10.10 -14.55
CA LEU A 39 -15.95 -10.64 -15.65
C LEU A 39 -16.66 -11.78 -16.38
N ASP A 40 -17.32 -12.69 -15.67
CA ASP A 40 -18.07 -13.79 -16.25
C ASP A 40 -19.28 -13.28 -17.07
N LEU A 41 -20.01 -12.31 -16.53
CA LEU A 41 -21.13 -11.68 -17.24
C LEU A 41 -20.66 -10.94 -18.51
N LEU A 42 -19.57 -10.18 -18.43
CA LEU A 42 -18.99 -9.52 -19.60
C LEU A 42 -18.51 -10.52 -20.66
N SER A 43 -17.90 -11.62 -20.22
CA SER A 43 -17.45 -12.69 -21.11
C SER A 43 -18.60 -13.38 -21.84
N LYS A 44 -19.77 -13.53 -21.18
CA LYS A 44 -20.97 -14.11 -21.78
C LYS A 44 -21.75 -13.16 -22.67
N ALA A 45 -21.68 -11.85 -22.38
CA ALA A 45 -22.38 -10.82 -23.14
C ALA A 45 -21.71 -10.46 -24.46
N ASP A 46 -20.39 -10.69 -24.58
CA ASP A 46 -19.59 -10.25 -25.69
C ASP A 46 -18.84 -11.41 -26.39
N ALA A 47 -19.25 -11.73 -27.61
CA ALA A 47 -18.56 -12.68 -28.48
C ALA A 47 -17.15 -12.21 -28.92
N ALA A 48 -16.80 -10.92 -28.71
CA ALA A 48 -15.52 -10.34 -29.12
C ALA A 48 -14.41 -10.44 -28.03
N GLY A 49 -14.67 -11.06 -26.89
CA GLY A 49 -13.65 -11.33 -25.88
C GLY A 49 -13.41 -10.23 -24.84
N ALA A 50 -14.36 -9.30 -24.65
CA ALA A 50 -14.23 -8.20 -23.69
C ALA A 50 -13.95 -8.68 -22.26
N GLY A 51 -14.49 -9.82 -21.85
CA GLY A 51 -14.22 -10.43 -20.54
C GLY A 51 -12.74 -10.81 -20.37
N ALA A 52 -12.12 -11.37 -21.40
CA ALA A 52 -10.69 -11.71 -21.39
C ALA A 52 -9.81 -10.46 -21.34
N VAL A 53 -10.16 -9.41 -22.09
CA VAL A 53 -9.47 -8.11 -22.09
C VAL A 53 -9.58 -7.45 -20.73
N ALA A 54 -10.79 -7.43 -20.13
CA ALA A 54 -11.00 -6.85 -18.80
C ALA A 54 -10.21 -7.62 -17.73
N GLY A 55 -10.18 -8.96 -17.79
CA GLY A 55 -9.38 -9.78 -16.88
C GLY A 55 -7.88 -9.49 -17.01
N ALA A 56 -7.38 -9.36 -18.23
CA ALA A 56 -5.99 -8.99 -18.50
C ALA A 56 -5.65 -7.59 -17.95
N ILE A 57 -6.55 -6.62 -18.09
CA ILE A 57 -6.38 -5.26 -17.52
C ILE A 57 -6.28 -5.32 -16.01
N ILE A 58 -7.18 -6.04 -15.33
CA ILE A 58 -7.16 -6.17 -13.85
C ILE A 58 -5.87 -6.83 -13.38
N LEU A 59 -5.43 -7.92 -14.05
CA LEU A 59 -4.17 -8.57 -13.72
C LEU A 59 -2.97 -7.63 -13.88
N ASN A 60 -2.91 -6.90 -14.99
CA ASN A 60 -1.85 -5.94 -15.25
C ASN A 60 -1.84 -4.78 -14.25
N ILE A 61 -3.01 -4.31 -13.78
CA ILE A 61 -3.11 -3.31 -12.71
C ILE A 61 -2.46 -3.84 -11.43
N ALA A 62 -2.72 -5.08 -11.05
CA ALA A 62 -2.15 -5.68 -9.84
C ALA A 62 -0.62 -5.81 -9.94
N VAL A 63 -0.12 -6.31 -11.07
CA VAL A 63 1.34 -6.46 -11.31
C VAL A 63 2.04 -5.09 -11.33
N TRP A 64 1.47 -4.12 -12.02
CA TRP A 64 2.03 -2.78 -12.13
C TRP A 64 2.07 -2.08 -10.76
N GLY A 65 1.00 -2.22 -9.96
CA GLY A 65 0.95 -1.72 -8.60
C GLY A 65 2.02 -2.34 -7.70
N ALA A 66 2.28 -3.64 -7.82
CA ALA A 66 3.33 -4.33 -7.08
C ALA A 66 4.73 -3.81 -7.47
N VAL A 67 5.02 -3.65 -8.77
CA VAL A 67 6.31 -3.14 -9.26
C VAL A 67 6.54 -1.71 -8.77
N LEU A 68 5.52 -0.85 -8.82
CA LEU A 68 5.60 0.50 -8.29
C LEU A 68 5.85 0.52 -6.77
N ALA A 69 5.17 -0.36 -6.02
CA ALA A 69 5.38 -0.49 -4.58
C ALA A 69 6.82 -0.90 -4.26
N TYR A 70 7.40 -1.87 -4.97
CA TYR A 70 8.79 -2.26 -4.78
C TYR A 70 9.76 -1.11 -5.08
N LEU A 71 9.54 -0.37 -6.16
CA LEU A 71 10.36 0.79 -6.49
C LEU A 71 10.34 1.83 -5.36
N LEU A 72 9.14 2.19 -4.89
CA LEU A 72 8.97 3.16 -3.80
C LEU A 72 9.56 2.66 -2.47
N GLN A 73 9.45 1.36 -2.15
CA GLN A 73 10.08 0.77 -0.97
C GLN A 73 11.62 0.89 -1.02
N MET A 74 12.23 0.60 -2.17
CA MET A 74 13.69 0.71 -2.31
C MET A 74 14.16 2.16 -2.20
N VAL A 75 13.44 3.09 -2.80
CA VAL A 75 13.72 4.53 -2.67
C VAL A 75 13.58 4.99 -1.21
N SER A 76 12.49 4.61 -0.55
CA SER A 76 12.25 4.93 0.86
C SER A 76 13.34 4.34 1.76
N PHE A 77 13.76 3.10 1.51
CA PHE A 77 14.84 2.46 2.26
C PHE A 77 16.15 3.26 2.17
N VAL A 78 16.52 3.73 0.97
CA VAL A 78 17.75 4.53 0.77
C VAL A 78 17.62 5.87 1.49
N ILE A 79 16.48 6.55 1.38
CA ILE A 79 16.22 7.84 2.03
C ILE A 79 16.29 7.70 3.55
N LEU A 80 15.62 6.71 4.12
CA LEU A 80 15.63 6.45 5.57
C LEU A 80 17.02 6.10 6.10
N ARG A 81 17.82 5.35 5.34
CA ARG A 81 19.22 5.07 5.71
C ARG A 81 20.09 6.30 5.73
N LYS A 82 19.83 7.26 4.83
CA LYS A 82 20.58 8.52 4.76
C LYS A 82 20.12 9.53 5.81
N LYS A 83 18.81 9.68 6.02
CA LYS A 83 18.26 10.67 6.96
C LYS A 83 18.41 10.24 8.42
N PHE A 84 18.24 8.95 8.71
CA PHE A 84 18.25 8.39 10.06
C PHE A 84 19.30 7.28 10.20
N PRO A 85 20.61 7.59 10.15
CA PRO A 85 21.68 6.59 10.20
C PRO A 85 21.73 5.86 11.55
N ASN A 86 21.39 6.55 12.64
CA ASN A 86 21.51 6.06 14.02
C ASN A 86 20.23 5.37 14.57
N ALA A 87 19.17 5.26 13.76
CA ALA A 87 17.96 4.58 14.20
C ALA A 87 18.26 3.12 14.60
N LYS A 88 17.76 2.69 15.76
CA LYS A 88 17.85 1.29 16.22
C LYS A 88 17.14 0.40 15.20
N ARG A 89 17.84 -0.58 14.64
CA ARG A 89 17.29 -1.51 13.66
C ARG A 89 17.59 -2.94 14.11
N PRO A 90 16.57 -3.77 14.35
CA PRO A 90 16.77 -5.15 14.78
C PRO A 90 17.47 -5.99 13.71
N TYR A 91 17.28 -5.64 12.43
CA TYR A 91 17.93 -6.31 11.30
C TYR A 91 18.70 -5.33 10.43
N LYS A 92 19.93 -5.70 10.09
CA LYS A 92 20.78 -4.97 9.14
C LYS A 92 20.96 -5.84 7.89
N SER A 93 20.44 -5.38 6.75
CA SER A 93 20.61 -6.06 5.47
C SER A 93 22.11 -6.19 5.13
N PRO A 94 22.59 -7.39 4.73
CA PRO A 94 24.00 -7.61 4.39
C PRO A 94 24.46 -6.78 3.20
N TRP A 95 23.59 -6.55 2.22
CA TRP A 95 23.88 -5.73 1.03
C TRP A 95 23.54 -4.25 1.21
N GLY A 96 22.84 -3.89 2.27
CA GLY A 96 22.54 -2.50 2.65
C GLY A 96 22.02 -1.62 1.50
N ILE A 97 22.59 -0.41 1.36
CA ILE A 97 22.23 0.56 0.32
C ILE A 97 22.52 0.04 -1.10
N PRO A 98 23.68 -0.56 -1.42
CA PRO A 98 23.96 -1.08 -2.75
C PRO A 98 22.89 -2.08 -3.24
N GLY A 99 22.46 -3.01 -2.40
CA GLY A 99 21.41 -3.96 -2.75
C GLY A 99 20.06 -3.28 -3.05
N ALA A 100 19.69 -2.28 -2.28
CA ALA A 100 18.47 -1.50 -2.51
C ALA A 100 18.54 -0.69 -3.82
N VAL A 101 19.71 -0.14 -4.16
CA VAL A 101 19.90 0.59 -5.42
C VAL A 101 19.78 -0.34 -6.62
N VAL A 102 20.42 -1.52 -6.58
CA VAL A 102 20.28 -2.52 -7.65
C VAL A 102 18.82 -2.94 -7.82
N ALA A 103 18.11 -3.25 -6.73
CA ALA A 103 16.70 -3.61 -6.77
C ALA A 103 15.82 -2.46 -7.31
N ALA A 104 16.12 -1.21 -6.96
CA ALA A 104 15.44 -0.03 -7.50
C ALA A 104 15.65 0.11 -9.01
N ILE A 105 16.87 -0.09 -9.50
CA ILE A 105 17.18 -0.04 -10.93
C ILE A 105 16.41 -1.14 -11.68
N ILE A 106 16.42 -2.37 -11.20
CA ILE A 106 15.68 -3.48 -11.81
C ILE A 106 14.19 -3.16 -11.84
N SER A 107 13.62 -2.70 -10.73
CA SER A 107 12.19 -2.33 -10.66
C SER A 107 11.86 -1.17 -11.60
N ALA A 108 12.74 -0.19 -11.74
CA ALA A 108 12.57 0.93 -12.67
C ALA A 108 12.62 0.47 -14.13
N LEU A 109 13.52 -0.45 -14.49
CA LEU A 109 13.60 -1.01 -15.84
C LEU A 109 12.34 -1.80 -16.19
N ILE A 110 11.81 -2.61 -15.26
CA ILE A 110 10.55 -3.34 -15.44
C ILE A 110 9.40 -2.33 -15.61
N PHE A 111 9.35 -1.30 -14.78
CA PHE A 111 8.33 -0.26 -14.84
C PHE A 111 8.35 0.46 -16.21
N LEU A 112 9.52 0.84 -16.71
CA LEU A 112 9.69 1.43 -18.03
C LEU A 112 9.28 0.47 -19.14
N GLY A 113 9.59 -0.82 -19.02
CA GLY A 113 9.15 -1.84 -19.95
C GLY A 113 7.63 -1.93 -20.08
N PHE A 114 6.90 -1.81 -18.97
CA PHE A 114 5.44 -1.72 -18.99
C PHE A 114 4.95 -0.45 -19.69
N LEU A 115 5.56 0.70 -19.43
CA LEU A 115 5.16 1.99 -20.03
C LEU A 115 5.37 2.00 -21.56
N LEU A 116 6.40 1.36 -22.05
CA LEU A 116 6.75 1.35 -23.47
C LEU A 116 5.97 0.31 -24.29
N ASN A 117 5.32 -0.65 -23.64
CA ASN A 117 4.58 -1.71 -24.33
C ASN A 117 3.13 -1.29 -24.59
N ALA A 118 2.78 -1.19 -25.89
CA ALA A 118 1.45 -0.79 -26.33
C ALA A 118 0.33 -1.70 -25.79
N ALA A 119 0.59 -3.00 -25.61
CA ALA A 119 -0.39 -3.94 -25.07
C ALA A 119 -0.85 -3.61 -23.65
N PHE A 120 -0.04 -2.90 -22.87
CA PHE A 120 -0.35 -2.52 -21.49
C PHE A 120 -0.94 -1.10 -21.36
N GLN A 121 -1.00 -0.32 -22.43
CA GLN A 121 -1.51 1.06 -22.41
C GLN A 121 -2.90 1.21 -21.77
N PRO A 122 -3.91 0.37 -22.08
CA PRO A 122 -5.23 0.49 -21.45
C PRO A 122 -5.17 0.28 -19.91
N ALA A 123 -4.33 -0.68 -19.45
CA ALA A 123 -4.15 -0.93 -18.03
C ALA A 123 -3.42 0.22 -17.34
N ILE A 124 -2.41 0.82 -18.00
CA ILE A 124 -1.66 1.96 -17.47
C ILE A 124 -2.56 3.19 -17.30
N ILE A 125 -3.42 3.48 -18.29
CA ILE A 125 -4.37 4.59 -18.20
C ILE A 125 -5.36 4.34 -17.06
N ALA A 126 -5.93 3.13 -16.96
CA ALA A 126 -6.87 2.78 -15.91
C ALA A 126 -6.25 2.94 -14.52
N ILE A 127 -5.02 2.42 -14.32
CA ILE A 127 -4.34 2.53 -13.02
C ILE A 127 -3.94 3.97 -12.70
N ALA A 128 -3.52 4.76 -13.68
CA ALA A 128 -3.19 6.17 -13.47
C ALA A 128 -4.42 6.96 -12.97
N ILE A 129 -5.59 6.71 -13.54
CA ILE A 129 -6.85 7.31 -13.07
C ILE A 129 -7.15 6.86 -11.64
N VAL A 130 -7.06 5.57 -11.33
CA VAL A 130 -7.30 5.04 -9.98
C VAL A 130 -6.34 5.67 -8.97
N TYR A 131 -5.04 5.74 -9.28
CA TYR A 131 -4.07 6.39 -8.40
C TYR A 131 -4.34 7.88 -8.22
N ALA A 132 -4.69 8.60 -9.28
CA ALA A 132 -5.04 10.02 -9.18
C ALA A 132 -6.24 10.23 -8.25
N LEU A 133 -7.29 9.41 -8.36
CA LEU A 133 -8.46 9.47 -7.48
C LEU A 133 -8.12 9.13 -6.03
N ILE A 134 -7.29 8.11 -5.80
CA ILE A 134 -6.84 7.73 -4.45
C ILE A 134 -5.99 8.84 -3.84
N LEU A 135 -5.05 9.41 -4.58
CA LEU A 135 -4.20 10.51 -4.10
C LEU A 135 -5.02 11.76 -3.82
N LEU A 136 -5.98 12.08 -4.69
CA LEU A 136 -6.89 13.21 -4.47
C LEU A 136 -7.74 12.99 -3.21
N GLY A 137 -8.34 11.82 -3.05
CA GLY A 137 -9.10 11.45 -1.85
C GLY A 137 -8.25 11.50 -0.58
N PHE A 138 -7.01 11.03 -0.66
CA PHE A 138 -6.06 11.14 0.44
C PHE A 138 -5.70 12.58 0.76
N ALA A 139 -5.39 13.40 -0.24
CA ALA A 139 -5.04 14.80 -0.05
C ALA A 139 -6.18 15.64 0.54
N LEU A 140 -7.43 15.34 0.15
CA LEU A 140 -8.60 16.07 0.61
C LEU A 140 -9.11 15.60 1.97
N TYR A 141 -9.02 14.31 2.25
CA TYR A 141 -9.67 13.69 3.41
C TYR A 141 -8.73 12.87 4.29
N GLY A 142 -7.93 11.99 3.68
CA GLY A 142 -7.13 11.01 4.40
C GLY A 142 -6.06 11.61 5.28
N ARG A 143 -5.33 12.61 4.78
CA ARG A 143 -4.20 13.23 5.49
C ARG A 143 -4.56 13.83 6.86
N HIS A 144 -5.81 14.25 7.05
CA HIS A 144 -6.27 14.86 8.30
C HIS A 144 -6.71 13.84 9.36
N ARG A 145 -6.71 12.54 9.01
CA ARG A 145 -7.11 11.42 9.87
C ARG A 145 -5.99 10.48 10.22
N LEU A 146 -4.77 10.80 9.80
CA LEU A 146 -3.61 9.98 10.12
C LEU A 146 -3.34 10.04 11.61
N VAL A 147 -3.15 8.87 12.20
CA VAL A 147 -2.64 8.70 13.56
C VAL A 147 -1.20 8.21 13.42
N LEU A 148 -0.26 9.05 13.80
CA LEU A 148 1.16 8.74 13.77
C LEU A 148 1.53 7.94 15.02
N SER A 149 2.43 6.97 14.86
CA SER A 149 3.06 6.36 16.04
C SER A 149 4.05 7.33 16.67
N PRO A 150 4.38 7.19 17.96
CA PRO A 150 5.35 8.08 18.61
C PRO A 150 6.70 8.15 17.89
N GLU A 151 7.16 7.05 17.30
CA GLU A 151 8.40 7.02 16.50
C GLU A 151 8.25 7.79 15.17
N GLU A 152 7.09 7.68 14.50
CA GLU A 152 6.80 8.42 13.28
C GLU A 152 6.70 9.92 13.55
N GLU A 153 6.06 10.31 14.65
CA GLU A 153 5.94 11.69 15.09
C GLU A 153 7.32 12.28 15.42
N TYR A 154 8.16 11.53 16.14
CA TYR A 154 9.55 11.91 16.42
C TYR A 154 10.34 12.11 15.12
N ALA A 155 10.21 11.18 14.16
CA ALA A 155 10.89 11.27 12.89
C ALA A 155 10.44 12.46 12.04
N LEU A 156 9.13 12.75 12.02
CA LEU A 156 8.55 13.84 11.23
C LEU A 156 8.82 15.21 11.85
N SER A 157 8.79 15.30 13.19
CA SER A 157 9.07 16.56 13.92
C SER A 157 10.56 16.90 14.00
N GLY A 158 11.44 16.03 13.51
CA GLY A 158 12.88 16.20 13.67
C GLY A 158 13.36 16.06 15.11
N GLY A 159 12.63 15.32 15.94
CA GLY A 159 12.96 15.05 17.32
C GLY A 159 12.33 16.01 18.34
N MET A 160 11.41 16.88 17.90
CA MET A 160 10.72 17.82 18.79
C MET A 160 9.50 17.22 19.49
N HIS A 161 8.84 16.25 18.88
CA HIS A 161 7.65 15.57 19.40
C HIS A 161 7.78 14.07 19.19
N GLY A 162 7.04 13.29 19.99
CA GLY A 162 7.08 11.82 19.96
C GLY A 162 8.21 11.22 20.78
N ASP A 163 8.37 9.89 20.71
CA ASP A 163 9.38 9.13 21.46
C ASP A 163 10.02 8.08 20.55
N PRO A 164 11.36 8.11 20.36
CA PRO A 164 12.06 7.14 19.51
C PRO A 164 12.22 5.76 20.17
N GLU A 165 11.95 5.63 21.47
CA GLU A 165 12.11 4.38 22.24
C GLU A 165 10.81 3.59 22.34
N THR A 166 9.68 4.23 22.12
CA THR A 166 8.36 3.59 22.14
C THR A 166 8.16 2.75 20.88
N GLU A 167 7.75 1.49 21.06
CA GLU A 167 7.49 0.58 19.95
C GLU A 167 6.01 0.64 19.53
N GLY A 168 5.76 1.18 18.33
CA GLY A 168 4.44 1.17 17.69
C GLY A 168 3.37 1.99 18.42
N TYR A 169 2.15 1.45 18.47
CA TYR A 169 0.98 2.14 19.02
C TYR A 169 0.64 1.73 20.45
N ASP A 170 1.49 0.98 21.15
CA ASP A 170 1.18 0.43 22.48
C ASP A 170 0.93 1.53 23.52
N ALA A 171 1.71 2.62 23.48
CA ALA A 171 1.52 3.79 24.34
C ALA A 171 0.23 4.57 24.05
N MET A 172 -0.33 4.42 22.85
CA MET A 172 -1.53 5.12 22.38
C MET A 172 -2.73 4.17 22.21
N GLU A 173 -2.70 2.98 22.82
CA GLU A 173 -3.74 1.95 22.62
C GLU A 173 -5.14 2.48 22.93
N GLY A 174 -5.31 3.24 24.00
CA GLY A 174 -6.59 3.84 24.37
C GLY A 174 -7.09 4.88 23.37
N GLU A 175 -6.19 5.69 22.81
CA GLU A 175 -6.53 6.74 21.83
C GLU A 175 -6.84 6.15 20.45
N VAL A 176 -6.07 5.16 20.01
CA VAL A 176 -6.20 4.53 18.68
C VAL A 176 -7.37 3.55 18.61
N PHE A 177 -7.60 2.79 19.69
CA PHE A 177 -8.61 1.72 19.72
C PHE A 177 -9.86 2.06 20.53
N GLY A 178 -9.83 3.15 21.30
CA GLY A 178 -10.84 3.50 22.30
C GLY A 178 -10.71 2.61 23.55
N ASP A 179 -11.25 3.10 24.66
CA ASP A 179 -11.29 2.33 25.90
C ASP A 179 -12.02 1.01 25.68
N LYS A 180 -11.35 -0.09 25.96
CA LYS A 180 -11.98 -1.41 26.05
C LYS A 180 -12.96 -1.37 27.24
N LYS A 181 -14.24 -1.12 26.97
CA LYS A 181 -15.32 -1.42 27.91
C LYS A 181 -15.64 -2.88 27.90
#